data_a6fa4c4478973bb8a1ffdf78036cb0f6
#
_entry.id   a6fa4c4478973bb8a1ffdf78036cb0f6
#
_cell.length_a   1.000
_cell.length_b   1.000
_cell.length_c   1.000
_cell.angle_alpha   90.00
_cell.angle_beta   90.00
_cell.angle_gamma   90.00
#
_symmetry.space_group_name_H-M   'P 1'
#
loop_
_entity.id
_entity.type
_entity.pdbx_description
1 polymer ?
#
loop_
_entity_poly.entity_id
_entity_poly.type
_entity_poly.pdbx_seq_one_letter_code
_entity_poly.pdbx_strand_id
1 'polypeptide(L)'
;MTVAAIDVGYGNVKYTKGREGEKIKCGHFPSVAPMSSGIDIGSDALSRKDVTKIVVGGVDYIVGNDALLSLKGASGRVLSADYPERDGYLALALGALAYMKQPKIDMLVTGLPVNFYRQYREKLTERLTGLHKFPDGREVEIDRAWVIPQPVGGFLNYAMQAGVYGSLRESNCLVIDIGFYTVDWLVCRGLKVIDERSGSVPGGMSKLLESLAVHLTNELGEPFEDINRLDIALNNRNQLDWYGKKFDFSHLMPKVDPIISSACESITSNVGTLSDIAKVVVVGGGAKHYLHGIRRICHQNDIAEVDESIYANVRGFMIAGEQKVRK
;
A
#
# COMPACT_ATOMS: atom_id res chain seq x y z
N MET A 1 11.76 17.90 16.06
CA MET A 1 11.80 16.46 15.83
C MET A 1 11.24 16.17 14.44
N THR A 2 12.02 15.47 13.62
CA THR A 2 11.67 15.09 12.24
C THR A 2 10.88 13.79 12.25
N VAL A 3 9.63 13.83 11.80
CA VAL A 3 8.78 12.66 11.63
C VAL A 3 8.67 12.34 10.15
N ALA A 4 8.84 11.08 9.79
CA ALA A 4 8.62 10.57 8.45
C ALA A 4 7.77 9.30 8.49
N ALA A 5 7.14 8.98 7.37
CA ALA A 5 6.34 7.77 7.26
C ALA A 5 6.56 7.05 5.93
N ILE A 6 6.56 5.72 6.00
CA ILE A 6 6.64 4.81 4.85
C ILE A 6 5.54 3.77 4.97
N ASP A 7 4.90 3.46 3.86
CA ASP A 7 3.98 2.34 3.72
C ASP A 7 4.49 1.43 2.60
N VAL A 8 5.15 0.34 2.96
CA VAL A 8 5.63 -0.67 2.00
C VAL A 8 4.51 -1.66 1.76
N GLY A 9 3.62 -1.31 0.84
CA GLY A 9 2.56 -2.22 0.40
C GLY A 9 3.06 -3.20 -0.66
N TYR A 10 2.26 -4.22 -0.97
CA TYR A 10 2.57 -5.21 -2.00
C TYR A 10 2.51 -4.66 -3.43
N GLY A 11 1.70 -3.63 -3.68
CA GLY A 11 1.57 -3.00 -5.00
C GLY A 11 2.52 -1.83 -5.21
N ASN A 12 2.53 -0.92 -4.26
CA ASN A 12 3.34 0.30 -4.28
C ASN A 12 3.92 0.58 -2.90
N VAL A 13 5.10 1.16 -2.87
CA VAL A 13 5.67 1.83 -1.70
C VAL A 13 5.21 3.27 -1.71
N LYS A 14 4.69 3.76 -0.59
CA LYS A 14 4.31 5.17 -0.41
C LYS A 14 5.16 5.76 0.70
N TYR A 15 5.48 7.04 0.58
CA TYR A 15 6.30 7.74 1.54
C TYR A 15 5.93 9.21 1.64
N THR A 16 6.18 9.81 2.80
CA THR A 16 5.96 11.24 3.01
C THR A 16 7.14 12.06 2.52
N LYS A 17 6.84 13.20 1.87
CA LYS A 17 7.83 14.20 1.43
C LYS A 17 7.89 15.41 2.37
N GLY A 18 7.11 15.39 3.45
CA GLY A 18 6.95 16.50 4.38
C GLY A 18 5.57 17.15 4.29
N ARG A 19 5.43 18.34 4.88
CA ARG A 19 4.20 19.13 4.87
C ARG A 19 4.32 20.39 4.02
N GLU A 20 3.21 20.76 3.41
CA GLU A 20 2.99 22.07 2.81
C GLU A 20 1.71 22.65 3.43
N GLY A 21 1.89 23.51 4.42
CA GLY A 21 0.81 23.92 5.31
C GLY A 21 0.24 22.72 6.08
N GLU A 22 -1.08 22.53 5.99
CA GLU A 22 -1.75 21.36 6.61
C GLU A 22 -1.65 20.08 5.77
N LYS A 23 -1.34 20.20 4.47
CA LYS A 23 -1.30 19.06 3.56
C LYS A 23 -0.01 18.26 3.70
N ILE A 24 -0.12 16.95 3.93
CA ILE A 24 1.02 16.02 3.88
C ILE A 24 1.26 15.65 2.42
N LYS A 25 2.43 16.00 1.90
CA LYS A 25 2.87 15.61 0.56
C LYS A 25 3.42 14.21 0.59
N CYS A 26 3.00 13.40 -0.37
CA CYS A 26 3.42 12.01 -0.50
C CYS A 26 4.02 11.74 -1.88
N GLY A 27 4.79 10.68 -1.96
CA GLY A 27 5.24 10.06 -3.19
C GLY A 27 5.00 8.56 -3.13
N HIS A 28 5.08 7.90 -4.27
CA HIS A 28 5.05 6.44 -4.35
C HIS A 28 5.90 5.96 -5.52
N PHE A 29 6.23 4.69 -5.49
CA PHE A 29 6.82 3.94 -6.61
C PHE A 29 6.39 2.46 -6.51
N PRO A 30 6.47 1.67 -7.60
CA PRO A 30 6.08 0.26 -7.61
C PRO A 30 6.87 -0.58 -6.60
N SER A 31 6.20 -1.51 -5.89
CA SER A 31 6.83 -2.44 -4.95
C SER A 31 7.53 -3.58 -5.70
N VAL A 32 8.51 -3.22 -6.51
CA VAL A 32 9.40 -4.15 -7.21
C VAL A 32 10.84 -3.79 -6.92
N ALA A 33 11.65 -4.80 -6.61
CA ALA A 33 13.06 -4.66 -6.29
C ALA A 33 13.87 -5.75 -7.02
N PRO A 34 13.99 -5.67 -8.36
CA PRO A 34 14.83 -6.61 -9.10
C PRO A 34 16.29 -6.49 -8.67
N MET A 35 16.98 -7.63 -8.61
CA MET A 35 18.42 -7.64 -8.43
C MET A 35 19.09 -7.03 -9.65
N SER A 36 20.10 -6.19 -9.42
CA SER A 36 20.87 -5.59 -10.50
C SER A 36 21.66 -6.66 -11.25
N SER A 37 21.50 -6.72 -12.56
CA SER A 37 22.32 -7.60 -13.42
C SER A 37 23.68 -7.00 -13.76
N GLY A 38 23.97 -5.79 -13.30
CA GLY A 38 25.21 -5.06 -13.64
C GLY A 38 25.28 -4.53 -15.08
N ILE A 39 24.30 -4.84 -15.92
CA ILE A 39 24.25 -4.40 -17.32
C ILE A 39 23.18 -3.31 -17.45
N ASP A 40 23.59 -2.06 -17.57
CA ASP A 40 22.71 -0.93 -17.91
C ASP A 40 23.07 -0.40 -19.30
N ILE A 41 22.32 -0.82 -20.31
CA ILE A 41 22.55 -0.44 -21.71
C ILE A 41 22.09 1.01 -21.99
N GLY A 42 21.38 1.64 -21.04
CA GLY A 42 20.73 2.95 -21.23
C GLY A 42 21.33 4.10 -20.45
N SER A 43 22.42 3.91 -19.70
CA SER A 43 22.91 4.91 -18.74
C SER A 43 23.44 6.21 -19.36
N ASP A 44 23.83 6.20 -20.62
CA ASP A 44 24.54 7.33 -21.27
C ASP A 44 23.72 8.06 -22.34
N ALA A 45 22.50 7.61 -22.64
CA ALA A 45 21.84 8.15 -23.81
C ALA A 45 20.80 9.25 -23.47
N LEU A 46 19.60 9.13 -23.82
CA LEU A 46 18.66 10.25 -23.95
C LEU A 46 17.74 10.50 -22.75
N SER A 47 17.64 9.55 -21.80
CA SER A 47 16.88 9.75 -20.55
C SER A 47 17.41 8.85 -19.42
N ARG A 48 17.71 9.45 -18.29
CA ARG A 48 18.10 8.73 -17.06
C ARG A 48 16.86 8.12 -16.41
N LYS A 49 16.89 6.80 -16.15
CA LYS A 49 15.83 6.11 -15.40
C LYS A 49 15.69 6.69 -13.98
N ASP A 50 14.45 6.89 -13.52
CA ASP A 50 14.16 7.26 -12.13
C ASP A 50 14.21 6.02 -11.23
N VAL A 51 15.42 5.60 -10.92
CA VAL A 51 15.71 4.48 -10.04
C VAL A 51 16.85 4.81 -9.09
N THR A 52 16.89 4.11 -7.96
CA THR A 52 18.01 4.14 -7.02
C THR A 52 18.50 2.72 -6.75
N LYS A 53 19.83 2.57 -6.59
CA LYS A 53 20.46 1.32 -6.22
C LYS A 53 20.53 1.22 -4.71
N ILE A 54 20.07 0.10 -4.16
CA ILE A 54 20.06 -0.20 -2.72
C ILE A 54 20.81 -1.52 -2.51
N VAL A 55 21.67 -1.56 -1.51
CA VAL A 55 22.39 -2.78 -1.13
C VAL A 55 21.82 -3.32 0.18
N VAL A 56 21.37 -4.56 0.16
CA VAL A 56 20.93 -5.30 1.35
C VAL A 56 21.56 -6.67 1.35
N GLY A 57 22.21 -7.04 2.46
CA GLY A 57 22.86 -8.35 2.58
C GLY A 57 23.94 -8.63 1.51
N GLY A 58 24.57 -7.58 0.96
CA GLY A 58 25.56 -7.69 -0.13
C GLY A 58 24.93 -7.87 -1.52
N VAL A 59 23.61 -7.81 -1.65
CA VAL A 59 22.89 -7.90 -2.93
C VAL A 59 22.44 -6.50 -3.37
N ASP A 60 22.66 -6.19 -4.64
CA ASP A 60 22.24 -4.95 -5.27
C ASP A 60 20.81 -5.04 -5.77
N TYR A 61 19.94 -4.18 -5.27
CA TYR A 61 18.54 -4.03 -5.69
C TYR A 61 18.33 -2.71 -6.45
N ILE A 62 17.48 -2.74 -7.46
CA ILE A 62 17.03 -1.56 -8.19
C ILE A 62 15.59 -1.23 -7.75
N VAL A 63 15.38 -0.03 -7.23
CA VAL A 63 14.05 0.42 -6.76
C VAL A 63 13.75 1.81 -7.30
N GLY A 64 12.47 2.14 -7.51
CA GLY A 64 12.06 3.45 -8.00
C GLY A 64 10.95 3.37 -9.04
N ASN A 65 10.59 4.52 -9.62
CA ASN A 65 9.48 4.62 -10.57
C ASN A 65 9.68 3.77 -11.81
N ASP A 66 10.91 3.70 -12.31
CA ASP A 66 11.27 2.96 -13.52
C ASP A 66 11.83 1.56 -13.24
N ALA A 67 11.72 1.05 -11.99
CA ALA A 67 12.22 -0.29 -11.64
C ALA A 67 11.55 -1.42 -12.44
N LEU A 68 10.29 -1.21 -12.86
CA LEU A 68 9.55 -2.13 -13.74
C LEU A 68 10.27 -2.35 -15.07
N LEU A 69 10.99 -1.35 -15.60
CA LEU A 69 11.74 -1.47 -16.85
C LEU A 69 12.96 -2.38 -16.74
N SER A 70 13.34 -2.75 -15.52
CA SER A 70 14.46 -3.68 -15.25
C SER A 70 13.99 -5.13 -15.07
N LEU A 71 12.69 -5.40 -15.18
CA LEU A 71 12.11 -6.74 -15.08
C LEU A 71 12.12 -7.43 -16.45
N LYS A 72 12.44 -8.72 -16.44
CA LYS A 72 12.27 -9.62 -17.60
C LYS A 72 10.97 -10.41 -17.42
N GLY A 73 9.87 -9.93 -17.98
CA GLY A 73 8.56 -10.61 -17.89
C GLY A 73 7.81 -10.29 -16.61
N ALA A 74 7.23 -11.25 -15.94
CA ALA A 74 6.28 -11.22 -14.83
C ALA A 74 6.23 -9.96 -13.91
N SER A 75 5.22 -9.84 -13.07
CA SER A 75 4.96 -8.61 -12.28
C SER A 75 6.11 -8.15 -11.37
N GLY A 76 7.05 -9.05 -11.04
CA GLY A 76 8.18 -8.77 -10.13
C GLY A 76 7.78 -8.49 -8.68
N ARG A 77 6.49 -8.49 -8.36
CA ARG A 77 5.97 -8.31 -7.00
C ARG A 77 6.04 -9.61 -6.22
N VAL A 78 6.43 -9.52 -4.96
CA VAL A 78 6.46 -10.67 -4.04
C VAL A 78 5.15 -10.70 -3.26
N LEU A 79 4.27 -11.67 -3.58
CA LEU A 79 2.97 -11.85 -2.94
C LEU A 79 3.03 -13.03 -1.96
N SER A 80 3.70 -12.84 -0.82
CA SER A 80 3.88 -13.89 0.20
C SER A 80 3.73 -13.33 1.61
N ALA A 81 3.33 -14.18 2.55
CA ALA A 81 3.13 -13.81 3.95
C ALA A 81 4.42 -13.38 4.65
N ASP A 82 5.57 -13.90 4.23
CA ASP A 82 6.90 -13.60 4.77
C ASP A 82 7.54 -12.35 4.12
N TYR A 83 6.79 -11.64 3.26
CA TYR A 83 7.28 -10.46 2.54
C TYR A 83 8.00 -9.44 3.45
N PRO A 84 7.53 -9.10 4.67
CA PRO A 84 8.22 -8.13 5.54
C PRO A 84 9.61 -8.59 6.03
N GLU A 85 9.93 -9.87 5.95
CA GLU A 85 11.23 -10.40 6.32
C GLU A 85 12.25 -10.39 5.18
N ARG A 86 11.78 -10.30 3.94
CA ARG A 86 12.64 -10.39 2.76
C ARG A 86 13.53 -9.17 2.58
N ASP A 87 14.72 -9.38 2.05
CA ASP A 87 15.65 -8.29 1.77
C ASP A 87 15.14 -7.32 0.72
N GLY A 88 14.34 -7.81 -0.25
CA GLY A 88 13.64 -6.96 -1.20
C GLY A 88 12.67 -5.96 -0.53
N TYR A 89 11.98 -6.37 0.55
CA TYR A 89 11.14 -5.45 1.34
C TYR A 89 11.98 -4.35 2.00
N LEU A 90 13.11 -4.72 2.62
CA LEU A 90 14.02 -3.72 3.20
C LEU A 90 14.61 -2.81 2.12
N ALA A 91 14.97 -3.35 0.96
CA ALA A 91 15.46 -2.54 -0.16
C ALA A 91 14.42 -1.51 -0.62
N LEU A 92 13.13 -1.87 -0.64
CA LEU A 92 12.03 -0.96 -0.95
C LEU A 92 11.86 0.12 0.12
N ALA A 93 11.94 -0.24 1.41
CA ALA A 93 11.88 0.73 2.50
C ALA A 93 13.05 1.72 2.44
N LEU A 94 14.27 1.22 2.24
CA LEU A 94 15.46 2.05 2.08
C LEU A 94 15.38 2.93 0.81
N GLY A 95 14.79 2.40 -0.27
CA GLY A 95 14.50 3.20 -1.46
C GLY A 95 13.61 4.40 -1.16
N ALA A 96 12.56 4.23 -0.35
CA ALA A 96 11.71 5.34 0.08
C ALA A 96 12.50 6.38 0.88
N LEU A 97 13.40 5.97 1.79
CA LEU A 97 14.30 6.87 2.51
C LEU A 97 15.20 7.66 1.55
N ALA A 98 15.73 6.99 0.52
CA ALA A 98 16.56 7.66 -0.50
C ALA A 98 15.78 8.74 -1.25
N TYR A 99 14.49 8.50 -1.56
CA TYR A 99 13.60 9.48 -2.19
C TYR A 99 13.18 10.62 -1.25
N MET A 100 13.11 10.38 0.05
CA MET A 100 12.82 11.43 1.06
C MET A 100 13.95 12.45 1.18
N LYS A 101 15.19 12.06 0.95
CA LYS A 101 16.40 12.92 1.03
C LYS A 101 16.58 13.60 2.41
N GLN A 102 16.16 12.93 3.48
CA GLN A 102 16.30 13.41 4.85
C GLN A 102 17.46 12.67 5.53
N PRO A 103 18.54 13.34 5.95
CA PRO A 103 19.71 12.68 6.54
C PRO A 103 19.45 12.17 7.95
N LYS A 104 18.45 12.74 8.65
CA LYS A 104 18.07 12.33 10.01
C LYS A 104 16.56 12.34 10.19
N ILE A 105 16.06 11.25 10.79
CA ILE A 105 14.65 11.04 11.12
C ILE A 105 14.55 10.62 12.59
N ASP A 106 13.98 11.49 13.44
CA ASP A 106 13.81 11.20 14.86
C ASP A 106 12.74 10.11 15.10
N MET A 107 11.72 10.05 14.24
CA MET A 107 10.66 9.03 14.29
C MET A 107 10.25 8.63 12.88
N LEU A 108 10.53 7.40 12.50
CA LEU A 108 9.98 6.76 11.30
C LEU A 108 8.76 5.93 11.68
N VAL A 109 7.60 6.21 11.07
CA VAL A 109 6.41 5.38 11.26
C VAL A 109 6.14 4.56 10.00
N THR A 110 5.89 3.27 10.17
CA THR A 110 5.51 2.37 9.09
C THR A 110 4.38 1.45 9.53
N GLY A 111 3.81 0.70 8.61
CA GLY A 111 2.70 -0.20 8.90
C GLY A 111 2.87 -1.60 8.34
N LEU A 112 2.14 -2.53 8.95
CA LEU A 112 2.00 -3.90 8.49
C LEU A 112 0.51 -4.26 8.38
N PRO A 113 0.14 -5.18 7.46
CA PRO A 113 -1.20 -5.77 7.43
C PRO A 113 -1.57 -6.36 8.80
N VAL A 114 -2.87 -6.34 9.13
CA VAL A 114 -3.37 -6.73 10.47
C VAL A 114 -2.85 -8.10 10.91
N ASN A 115 -2.93 -9.11 10.03
CA ASN A 115 -2.52 -10.48 10.35
C ASN A 115 -1.01 -10.65 10.55
N PHE A 116 -0.19 -9.78 9.97
CA PHE A 116 1.27 -9.87 10.03
C PHE A 116 1.89 -8.97 11.10
N TYR A 117 1.12 -8.03 11.65
CA TYR A 117 1.60 -7.03 12.58
C TYR A 117 2.26 -7.62 13.82
N ARG A 118 1.60 -8.58 14.50
CA ARG A 118 2.14 -9.18 15.75
C ARG A 118 3.42 -9.96 15.51
N GLN A 119 3.51 -10.63 14.36
CA GLN A 119 4.64 -11.48 14.01
C GLN A 119 5.89 -10.69 13.63
N TYR A 120 5.74 -9.62 12.86
CA TYR A 120 6.90 -8.96 12.20
C TYR A 120 7.23 -7.57 12.74
N ARG A 121 6.42 -6.97 13.62
CA ARG A 121 6.62 -5.58 14.07
C ARG A 121 7.97 -5.34 14.74
N GLU A 122 8.42 -6.24 15.61
CA GLU A 122 9.66 -6.06 16.37
C GLU A 122 10.86 -6.15 15.45
N LYS A 123 10.93 -7.20 14.65
CA LYS A 123 12.01 -7.39 13.67
C LYS A 123 12.08 -6.26 12.65
N LEU A 124 10.94 -5.78 12.17
CA LEU A 124 10.89 -4.65 11.24
C LEU A 124 11.36 -3.35 11.91
N THR A 125 10.98 -3.13 13.17
CA THR A 125 11.46 -1.98 13.97
C THR A 125 12.98 -2.00 14.08
N GLU A 126 13.58 -3.14 14.41
CA GLU A 126 15.05 -3.32 14.51
C GLU A 126 15.73 -3.07 13.17
N ARG A 127 15.21 -3.64 12.07
CA ARG A 127 15.79 -3.48 10.73
C ARG A 127 15.76 -2.03 10.21
N LEU A 128 14.81 -1.22 10.66
CA LEU A 128 14.64 0.17 10.22
C LEU A 128 15.31 1.19 11.13
N THR A 129 15.64 0.84 12.38
CA THR A 129 16.29 1.74 13.33
C THR A 129 17.81 1.75 13.11
N GLY A 130 18.43 2.93 13.23
CA GLY A 130 19.89 3.09 13.13
C GLY A 130 20.35 3.79 11.85
N LEU A 131 21.62 3.61 11.53
CA LEU A 131 22.28 4.26 10.39
C LEU A 131 22.21 3.39 9.14
N HIS A 132 21.64 3.95 8.07
CA HIS A 132 21.55 3.33 6.75
C HIS A 132 22.47 4.06 5.76
N LYS A 133 23.36 3.29 5.10
CA LYS A 133 24.30 3.80 4.11
C LYS A 133 23.87 3.44 2.70
N PHE A 134 24.00 4.38 1.78
CA PHE A 134 23.63 4.21 0.38
C PHE A 134 24.85 4.17 -0.53
N PRO A 135 24.78 3.46 -1.68
CA PRO A 135 25.92 3.35 -2.62
C PRO A 135 26.41 4.68 -3.19
N ASP A 136 25.57 5.72 -3.17
CA ASP A 136 25.94 7.07 -3.63
C ASP A 136 26.61 7.94 -2.54
N GLY A 137 26.95 7.34 -1.40
CA GLY A 137 27.63 7.99 -0.28
C GLY A 137 26.69 8.72 0.69
N ARG A 138 25.38 8.77 0.43
CA ARG A 138 24.41 9.31 1.39
C ARG A 138 24.26 8.37 2.58
N GLU A 139 23.88 8.98 3.71
CA GLU A 139 23.52 8.26 4.93
C GLU A 139 22.20 8.81 5.47
N VAL A 140 21.39 7.93 6.07
CA VAL A 140 20.14 8.29 6.76
C VAL A 140 20.17 7.64 8.14
N GLU A 141 20.07 8.45 9.19
CA GLU A 141 19.97 7.99 10.57
C GLU A 141 18.51 8.00 11.03
N ILE A 142 18.03 6.89 11.56
CA ILE A 142 16.69 6.75 12.15
C ILE A 142 16.84 6.48 13.63
N ASP A 143 16.49 7.48 14.48
CA ASP A 143 16.61 7.35 15.91
C ASP A 143 15.63 6.30 16.46
N ARG A 144 14.39 6.30 15.96
CA ARG A 144 13.34 5.34 16.35
C ARG A 144 12.45 5.00 15.17
N ALA A 145 12.18 3.72 14.98
CA ALA A 145 11.11 3.25 14.11
C ALA A 145 9.90 2.81 14.95
N TRP A 146 8.69 3.03 14.43
CA TRP A 146 7.44 2.61 15.04
C TRP A 146 6.55 1.96 14.00
N VAL A 147 6.22 0.68 14.23
CA VAL A 147 5.35 -0.10 13.37
C VAL A 147 3.94 -0.12 13.95
N ILE A 148 2.92 0.13 13.13
CA ILE A 148 1.50 0.08 13.52
C ILE A 148 0.70 -0.73 12.49
N PRO A 149 -0.52 -1.22 12.81
CA PRO A 149 -1.39 -1.84 11.81
C PRO A 149 -1.79 -0.82 10.72
N GLN A 150 -1.68 -1.20 9.44
CA GLN A 150 -1.94 -0.30 8.31
C GLN A 150 -3.28 0.45 8.39
N PRO A 151 -4.44 -0.19 8.70
CA PRO A 151 -5.71 0.52 8.71
C PRO A 151 -5.85 1.58 9.83
N VAL A 152 -4.99 1.52 10.89
CA VAL A 152 -4.94 2.61 11.91
C VAL A 152 -4.52 3.92 11.26
N GLY A 153 -3.61 3.87 10.28
CA GLY A 153 -3.24 5.03 9.46
C GLY A 153 -4.45 5.58 8.69
N GLY A 154 -5.19 4.70 8.04
CA GLY A 154 -6.41 5.07 7.32
C GLY A 154 -7.43 5.79 8.20
N PHE A 155 -7.69 5.25 9.42
CA PHE A 155 -8.55 5.89 10.40
C PHE A 155 -8.08 7.29 10.79
N LEU A 156 -6.81 7.42 11.18
CA LEU A 156 -6.24 8.70 11.61
C LEU A 156 -6.28 9.74 10.48
N ASN A 157 -5.91 9.34 9.27
CA ASN A 157 -5.98 10.24 8.13
C ASN A 157 -7.40 10.78 7.93
N TYR A 158 -8.41 9.90 7.90
CA TYR A 158 -9.79 10.31 7.75
C TYR A 158 -10.25 11.21 8.90
N ALA A 159 -10.09 10.75 10.14
CA ALA A 159 -10.61 11.42 11.31
C ALA A 159 -10.02 12.82 11.54
N MET A 160 -8.73 12.99 11.18
CA MET A 160 -8.06 14.28 11.30
C MET A 160 -8.41 15.21 10.14
N GLN A 161 -8.45 14.72 8.89
CA GLN A 161 -8.83 15.54 7.73
C GLN A 161 -10.26 16.02 7.79
N ALA A 162 -11.19 15.18 8.24
CA ALA A 162 -12.58 15.54 8.41
C ALA A 162 -12.88 16.32 9.70
N GLY A 163 -11.89 16.50 10.60
CA GLY A 163 -12.08 17.18 11.88
C GLY A 163 -12.99 16.44 12.87
N VAL A 164 -13.21 15.13 12.67
CA VAL A 164 -14.17 14.32 13.44
C VAL A 164 -13.52 13.40 14.48
N TYR A 165 -12.21 13.50 14.69
CA TYR A 165 -11.50 12.62 15.64
C TYR A 165 -12.12 12.67 17.05
N GLY A 166 -12.50 13.87 17.52
CA GLY A 166 -13.11 14.06 18.85
C GLY A 166 -14.41 13.27 19.03
N SER A 167 -15.27 13.23 18.02
CA SER A 167 -16.56 12.50 18.06
C SER A 167 -16.39 11.00 17.85
N LEU A 168 -15.41 10.57 17.04
CA LEU A 168 -15.22 9.16 16.72
C LEU A 168 -14.36 8.41 17.73
N ARG A 169 -13.60 9.09 18.58
CA ARG A 169 -12.68 8.43 19.52
C ARG A 169 -13.37 7.50 20.54
N GLU A 170 -14.66 7.74 20.82
CA GLU A 170 -15.47 6.94 21.75
C GLU A 170 -16.45 6.00 21.01
N SER A 171 -16.46 6.02 19.68
CA SER A 171 -17.35 5.21 18.86
C SER A 171 -16.56 4.10 18.15
N ASN A 172 -17.24 2.98 17.88
CA ASN A 172 -16.65 1.94 17.05
C ASN A 172 -16.64 2.39 15.60
N CYS A 173 -15.48 2.28 14.96
CA CYS A 173 -15.27 2.56 13.54
C CYS A 173 -14.72 1.30 12.85
N LEU A 174 -15.17 1.04 11.64
CA LEU A 174 -14.65 0.00 10.78
C LEU A 174 -13.82 0.65 9.68
N VAL A 175 -12.54 0.30 9.60
CA VAL A 175 -11.66 0.72 8.50
C VAL A 175 -11.43 -0.47 7.59
N ILE A 176 -11.66 -0.31 6.29
CA ILE A 176 -11.44 -1.34 5.27
C ILE A 176 -10.37 -0.82 4.33
N ASP A 177 -9.23 -1.50 4.30
CA ASP A 177 -8.08 -1.18 3.45
C ASP A 177 -7.98 -2.18 2.30
N ILE A 178 -8.26 -1.72 1.11
CA ILE A 178 -8.15 -2.52 -0.11
C ILE A 178 -6.75 -2.36 -0.70
N GLY A 179 -5.87 -3.28 -0.29
CA GLY A 179 -4.49 -3.34 -0.76
C GLY A 179 -4.34 -4.04 -2.12
N PHE A 180 -3.10 -4.22 -2.54
CA PHE A 180 -2.79 -4.99 -3.75
C PHE A 180 -2.93 -6.49 -3.53
N TYR A 181 -2.36 -7.03 -2.44
CA TYR A 181 -2.42 -8.46 -2.12
C TYR A 181 -3.56 -8.79 -1.15
N THR A 182 -3.72 -7.99 -0.09
CA THR A 182 -4.71 -8.22 0.96
C THR A 182 -5.86 -7.23 0.92
N VAL A 183 -7.00 -7.65 1.48
CA VAL A 183 -8.04 -6.80 2.01
C VAL A 183 -7.94 -6.89 3.51
N ASP A 184 -7.60 -5.78 4.15
CA ASP A 184 -7.46 -5.66 5.59
C ASP A 184 -8.66 -4.90 6.17
N TRP A 185 -9.14 -5.34 7.33
CA TRP A 185 -10.14 -4.57 8.06
C TRP A 185 -9.79 -4.49 9.54
N LEU A 186 -10.16 -3.38 10.13
CA LEU A 186 -9.86 -3.09 11.52
C LEU A 186 -11.06 -2.41 12.17
N VAL A 187 -11.57 -2.98 13.24
CA VAL A 187 -12.54 -2.30 14.11
C VAL A 187 -11.77 -1.65 15.24
N CYS A 188 -12.01 -0.35 15.44
CA CYS A 188 -11.34 0.41 16.48
C CYS A 188 -12.30 1.35 17.21
N ARG A 189 -11.95 1.67 18.46
CA ARG A 189 -12.56 2.78 19.23
C ARG A 189 -11.46 3.79 19.54
N GLY A 190 -11.46 4.90 18.82
CA GLY A 190 -10.30 5.78 18.77
C GLY A 190 -9.08 5.03 18.23
N LEU A 191 -8.01 4.92 19.01
CA LEU A 191 -6.79 4.18 18.65
C LEU A 191 -6.75 2.77 19.27
N LYS A 192 -7.79 2.34 19.97
CA LYS A 192 -7.86 1.00 20.55
C LYS A 192 -8.43 0.03 19.53
N VAL A 193 -7.62 -0.89 19.08
CA VAL A 193 -8.02 -1.94 18.13
C VAL A 193 -8.84 -3.01 18.85
N ILE A 194 -9.91 -3.48 18.22
CA ILE A 194 -10.70 -4.63 18.65
C ILE A 194 -10.23 -5.82 17.81
N ASP A 195 -9.26 -6.55 18.35
CA ASP A 195 -8.53 -7.60 17.64
C ASP A 195 -9.46 -8.71 17.10
N GLU A 196 -10.47 -9.12 17.90
CA GLU A 196 -11.41 -10.19 17.55
C GLU A 196 -12.31 -9.84 16.35
N ARG A 197 -12.43 -8.55 16.05
CA ARG A 197 -13.24 -8.03 14.93
C ARG A 197 -12.39 -7.44 13.80
N SER A 198 -11.08 -7.68 13.86
CA SER A 198 -10.12 -7.17 12.89
C SER A 198 -9.43 -8.33 12.20
N GLY A 199 -9.08 -8.18 10.94
CA GLY A 199 -8.47 -9.27 10.16
C GLY A 199 -7.97 -8.86 8.80
N SER A 200 -7.53 -9.85 8.04
CA SER A 200 -6.99 -9.69 6.70
C SER A 200 -7.21 -10.97 5.90
N VAL A 201 -7.51 -10.83 4.61
CA VAL A 201 -7.58 -11.97 3.68
C VAL A 201 -6.79 -11.68 2.41
N PRO A 202 -6.18 -12.69 1.77
CA PRO A 202 -5.71 -12.58 0.40
C PRO A 202 -6.91 -12.43 -0.54
N GLY A 203 -7.12 -11.27 -1.08
CA GLY A 203 -8.29 -10.97 -1.90
C GLY A 203 -8.28 -9.53 -2.38
N GLY A 204 -7.09 -8.91 -2.42
CA GLY A 204 -6.89 -7.55 -2.93
C GLY A 204 -6.86 -7.50 -4.45
N MET A 205 -6.32 -6.41 -4.97
CA MET A 205 -6.31 -6.10 -6.40
C MET A 205 -5.58 -7.16 -7.24
N SER A 206 -4.55 -7.83 -6.71
CA SER A 206 -3.82 -8.87 -7.46
C SER A 206 -4.74 -10.00 -7.90
N LYS A 207 -5.59 -10.50 -6.99
CA LYS A 207 -6.53 -11.59 -7.28
C LYS A 207 -7.58 -11.18 -8.31
N LEU A 208 -8.05 -9.93 -8.22
CA LEU A 208 -8.98 -9.36 -9.21
C LEU A 208 -8.32 -9.26 -10.59
N LEU A 209 -7.09 -8.74 -10.65
CA LEU A 209 -6.33 -8.59 -11.89
C LEU A 209 -5.95 -9.93 -12.51
N GLU A 210 -5.55 -10.93 -11.72
CA GLU A 210 -5.27 -12.29 -12.17
C GLU A 210 -6.52 -12.94 -12.83
N SER A 211 -7.67 -12.81 -12.18
CA SER A 211 -8.93 -13.31 -12.75
C SER A 211 -9.30 -12.57 -14.04
N LEU A 212 -9.14 -11.25 -14.05
CA LEU A 212 -9.40 -10.44 -15.25
C LEU A 212 -8.45 -10.80 -16.39
N ALA A 213 -7.18 -11.09 -16.11
CA ALA A 213 -6.21 -11.54 -17.11
C ALA A 213 -6.61 -12.87 -17.76
N VAL A 214 -7.18 -13.81 -16.98
CA VAL A 214 -7.75 -15.07 -17.52
C VAL A 214 -8.90 -14.80 -18.49
N HIS A 215 -9.80 -13.89 -18.13
CA HIS A 215 -10.91 -13.51 -19.01
C HIS A 215 -10.43 -12.80 -20.28
N LEU A 216 -9.44 -11.94 -20.17
CA LEU A 216 -8.80 -11.28 -21.32
C LEU A 216 -8.10 -12.28 -22.25
N THR A 217 -7.36 -13.25 -21.70
CA THR A 217 -6.74 -14.33 -22.46
C THR A 217 -7.77 -15.05 -23.33
N ASN A 218 -8.91 -15.41 -22.75
CA ASN A 218 -9.98 -16.09 -23.48
C ASN A 218 -10.60 -15.24 -24.58
N GLU A 219 -10.72 -13.94 -24.38
CA GLU A 219 -11.34 -13.03 -25.35
C GLU A 219 -10.39 -12.60 -26.45
N LEU A 220 -9.13 -12.36 -26.10
CA LEU A 220 -8.08 -11.97 -27.05
C LEU A 220 -7.58 -13.17 -27.89
N GLY A 221 -7.78 -14.41 -27.42
CA GLY A 221 -7.26 -15.62 -28.04
C GLY A 221 -5.76 -15.84 -27.87
N GLU A 222 -5.10 -15.07 -27.02
CA GLU A 222 -3.67 -15.13 -26.72
C GLU A 222 -3.43 -14.93 -25.22
N PRO A 223 -2.38 -15.56 -24.63
CA PRO A 223 -2.04 -15.38 -23.22
C PRO A 223 -1.79 -13.92 -22.85
N PHE A 224 -2.46 -13.44 -21.81
CA PHE A 224 -2.24 -12.11 -21.24
C PHE A 224 -1.68 -12.25 -19.83
N GLU A 225 -0.41 -11.91 -19.64
CA GLU A 225 0.33 -12.13 -18.38
C GLU A 225 0.79 -10.84 -17.70
N ASP A 226 0.72 -9.70 -18.40
CA ASP A 226 1.23 -8.41 -17.87
C ASP A 226 0.22 -7.75 -16.92
N ILE A 227 0.25 -8.19 -15.65
CA ILE A 227 -0.61 -7.67 -14.58
C ILE A 227 -0.36 -6.19 -14.31
N ASN A 228 0.88 -5.69 -14.49
CA ASN A 228 1.17 -4.27 -14.30
C ASN A 228 0.48 -3.39 -15.36
N ARG A 229 0.54 -3.84 -16.60
CA ARG A 229 -0.16 -3.17 -17.71
C ARG A 229 -1.67 -3.22 -17.53
N LEU A 230 -2.20 -4.34 -17.02
CA LEU A 230 -3.62 -4.47 -16.72
C LEU A 230 -4.06 -3.55 -15.58
N ASP A 231 -3.27 -3.42 -14.51
CA ASP A 231 -3.53 -2.49 -13.42
C ASP A 231 -3.59 -1.03 -13.90
N ILE A 232 -2.65 -0.64 -14.75
CA ILE A 232 -2.66 0.69 -15.39
C ILE A 232 -3.92 0.87 -16.25
N ALA A 233 -4.28 -0.11 -17.08
CA ALA A 233 -5.44 -0.06 -17.96
C ALA A 233 -6.75 0.01 -17.16
N LEU A 234 -6.87 -0.76 -16.08
CA LEU A 234 -8.02 -0.75 -15.17
C LEU A 234 -8.22 0.64 -14.52
N ASN A 235 -7.11 1.31 -14.18
CA ASN A 235 -7.14 2.66 -13.65
C ASN A 235 -7.37 3.74 -14.74
N ASN A 236 -7.18 3.40 -16.02
CA ASN A 236 -7.41 4.24 -17.18
C ASN A 236 -8.69 3.85 -17.92
N ARG A 237 -9.84 3.88 -17.23
CA ARG A 237 -11.19 3.63 -17.76
C ARG A 237 -11.33 2.28 -18.48
N ASN A 238 -10.64 1.23 -18.00
CA ASN A 238 -10.66 -0.13 -18.57
C ASN A 238 -10.18 -0.18 -20.02
N GLN A 239 -9.26 0.70 -20.40
CA GLN A 239 -8.72 0.78 -21.77
C GLN A 239 -7.33 0.18 -21.85
N LEU A 240 -7.21 -0.97 -22.50
CA LEU A 240 -5.96 -1.67 -22.74
C LEU A 240 -5.45 -1.33 -24.15
N ASP A 241 -4.17 -0.95 -24.25
CA ASP A 241 -3.52 -0.88 -25.55
C ASP A 241 -3.12 -2.29 -26.02
N TRP A 242 -3.72 -2.79 -27.11
CA TRP A 242 -3.47 -4.10 -27.66
C TRP A 242 -3.13 -3.99 -29.15
N TYR A 243 -1.89 -4.32 -29.53
CA TYR A 243 -1.35 -4.14 -30.89
C TYR A 243 -1.65 -2.74 -31.48
N GLY A 244 -1.45 -1.69 -30.68
CA GLY A 244 -1.67 -0.30 -31.11
C GLY A 244 -3.13 0.12 -31.21
N LYS A 245 -4.08 -0.73 -30.79
CA LYS A 245 -5.52 -0.42 -30.73
C LYS A 245 -6.00 -0.38 -29.29
N LYS A 246 -6.98 0.47 -29.00
CA LYS A 246 -7.66 0.50 -27.70
C LYS A 246 -8.68 -0.65 -27.62
N PHE A 247 -8.52 -1.47 -26.60
CA PHE A 247 -9.45 -2.55 -26.27
C PHE A 247 -10.15 -2.19 -24.94
N ASP A 248 -11.48 -2.03 -24.99
CA ASP A 248 -12.32 -1.77 -23.83
C ASP A 248 -12.79 -3.09 -23.21
N PHE A 249 -12.38 -3.36 -21.99
CA PHE A 249 -12.75 -4.56 -21.25
C PHE A 249 -13.77 -4.33 -20.11
N SER A 250 -14.46 -3.19 -20.12
CA SER A 250 -15.46 -2.84 -19.10
C SER A 250 -16.52 -3.94 -18.91
N HIS A 251 -16.91 -4.63 -20.00
CA HIS A 251 -17.88 -5.71 -19.99
C HIS A 251 -17.40 -6.97 -19.24
N LEU A 252 -16.09 -7.09 -18.97
CA LEU A 252 -15.53 -8.18 -18.16
C LEU A 252 -15.61 -7.92 -16.66
N MET A 253 -15.82 -6.68 -16.23
CA MET A 253 -15.83 -6.32 -14.82
C MET A 253 -16.84 -7.11 -13.97
N PRO A 254 -18.08 -7.40 -14.44
CA PRO A 254 -19.00 -8.25 -13.69
C PRO A 254 -18.48 -9.66 -13.43
N LYS A 255 -17.57 -10.18 -14.25
CA LYS A 255 -17.02 -11.54 -14.09
C LYS A 255 -16.06 -11.66 -12.89
N VAL A 256 -15.53 -10.53 -12.40
CA VAL A 256 -14.62 -10.51 -11.23
C VAL A 256 -15.34 -10.13 -9.91
N ASP A 257 -16.63 -9.79 -9.97
CA ASP A 257 -17.47 -9.51 -8.79
C ASP A 257 -17.48 -10.63 -7.72
N PRO A 258 -17.39 -11.92 -8.05
CA PRO A 258 -17.30 -12.98 -7.05
C PRO A 258 -16.10 -12.82 -6.10
N ILE A 259 -15.00 -12.26 -6.59
CA ILE A 259 -13.80 -11.99 -5.75
C ILE A 259 -14.09 -10.92 -4.71
N ILE A 260 -14.74 -9.85 -5.14
CA ILE A 260 -15.16 -8.74 -4.27
C ILE A 260 -16.18 -9.24 -3.24
N SER A 261 -17.15 -10.05 -3.68
CA SER A 261 -18.16 -10.65 -2.80
C SER A 261 -17.54 -11.53 -1.72
N SER A 262 -16.57 -12.39 -2.09
CA SER A 262 -15.88 -13.27 -1.15
C SER A 262 -15.08 -12.48 -0.10
N ALA A 263 -14.41 -11.38 -0.50
CA ALA A 263 -13.73 -10.50 0.45
C ALA A 263 -14.74 -9.82 1.41
N CYS A 264 -15.86 -9.33 0.89
CA CYS A 264 -16.94 -8.74 1.68
C CYS A 264 -17.57 -9.73 2.66
N GLU A 265 -17.78 -10.99 2.27
CA GLU A 265 -18.25 -12.06 3.17
C GLU A 265 -17.24 -12.33 4.29
N SER A 266 -15.95 -12.32 4.01
CA SER A 266 -14.91 -12.49 5.02
C SER A 266 -14.95 -11.34 6.04
N ILE A 267 -15.13 -10.10 5.60
CA ILE A 267 -15.28 -8.94 6.46
C ILE A 267 -16.49 -9.14 7.39
N THR A 268 -17.68 -9.40 6.83
CA THR A 268 -18.91 -9.50 7.62
C THR A 268 -18.88 -10.66 8.60
N SER A 269 -18.32 -11.80 8.21
CA SER A 269 -18.21 -12.99 9.07
C SER A 269 -17.31 -12.73 10.28
N ASN A 270 -16.24 -11.95 10.14
CA ASN A 270 -15.32 -11.64 11.23
C ASN A 270 -15.77 -10.44 12.06
N VAL A 271 -16.22 -9.36 11.40
CA VAL A 271 -16.70 -8.16 12.10
C VAL A 271 -17.96 -8.44 12.91
N GLY A 272 -18.81 -9.35 12.46
CA GLY A 272 -20.08 -9.67 13.09
C GLY A 272 -21.12 -8.55 12.91
N THR A 273 -21.70 -8.07 13.99
CA THR A 273 -22.70 -6.99 13.89
C THR A 273 -22.09 -5.67 13.39
N LEU A 274 -22.81 -5.01 12.48
CA LEU A 274 -22.45 -3.67 11.98
C LEU A 274 -23.29 -2.55 12.61
N SER A 275 -24.30 -2.89 13.43
CA SER A 275 -25.21 -1.90 14.02
C SER A 275 -24.55 -1.00 15.06
N ASP A 276 -23.43 -1.42 15.63
CA ASP A 276 -22.61 -0.64 16.59
C ASP A 276 -21.46 0.14 15.93
N ILE A 277 -21.34 0.05 14.61
CA ILE A 277 -20.32 0.77 13.84
C ILE A 277 -20.87 2.14 13.44
N ALA A 278 -20.31 3.19 14.03
CA ALA A 278 -20.69 4.57 13.76
C ALA A 278 -20.19 5.11 12.43
N LYS A 279 -19.05 4.59 11.94
CA LYS A 279 -18.44 5.02 10.69
C LYS A 279 -17.68 3.87 10.03
N VAL A 280 -17.87 3.71 8.73
CA VAL A 280 -17.05 2.85 7.86
C VAL A 280 -16.14 3.74 7.03
N VAL A 281 -14.84 3.49 7.07
CA VAL A 281 -13.82 4.26 6.32
C VAL A 281 -13.16 3.33 5.31
N VAL A 282 -13.24 3.66 4.03
CA VAL A 282 -12.67 2.85 2.94
C VAL A 282 -11.41 3.52 2.42
N VAL A 283 -10.29 2.79 2.47
CA VAL A 283 -8.96 3.26 2.09
C VAL A 283 -8.24 2.25 1.19
N GLY A 284 -7.03 2.59 0.76
CA GLY A 284 -6.20 1.74 -0.09
C GLY A 284 -6.34 2.02 -1.58
N GLY A 285 -5.38 1.52 -2.35
CA GLY A 285 -5.34 1.75 -3.81
C GLY A 285 -6.47 1.09 -4.59
N GLY A 286 -7.05 0.01 -4.04
CA GLY A 286 -8.17 -0.72 -4.63
C GLY A 286 -9.56 -0.24 -4.20
N ALA A 287 -9.65 0.75 -3.31
CA ALA A 287 -10.91 1.19 -2.68
C ALA A 287 -12.05 1.40 -3.67
N LYS A 288 -11.82 2.12 -4.76
CA LYS A 288 -12.85 2.44 -5.78
C LYS A 288 -13.45 1.19 -6.45
N HIS A 289 -12.67 0.12 -6.60
CA HIS A 289 -13.12 -1.10 -7.27
C HIS A 289 -13.98 -1.99 -6.36
N TYR A 290 -13.77 -1.91 -5.04
CA TYR A 290 -14.50 -2.69 -4.03
C TYR A 290 -15.68 -1.96 -3.43
N LEU A 291 -15.81 -0.65 -3.66
CA LEU A 291 -16.79 0.21 -2.99
C LEU A 291 -18.23 -0.26 -3.14
N HIS A 292 -18.61 -0.76 -4.33
CA HIS A 292 -19.96 -1.26 -4.56
C HIS A 292 -20.28 -2.51 -3.72
N GLY A 293 -19.32 -3.41 -3.53
CA GLY A 293 -19.43 -4.57 -2.64
C GLY A 293 -19.53 -4.15 -1.17
N ILE A 294 -18.69 -3.18 -0.75
CA ILE A 294 -18.70 -2.63 0.62
C ILE A 294 -20.03 -1.93 0.90
N ARG A 295 -20.55 -1.12 -0.03
CA ARG A 295 -21.86 -0.49 0.11
C ARG A 295 -23.00 -1.49 0.24
N ARG A 296 -22.89 -2.65 -0.38
CA ARG A 296 -23.89 -3.73 -0.25
C ARG A 296 -23.92 -4.33 1.14
N ILE A 297 -22.75 -4.59 1.76
CA ILE A 297 -22.69 -5.17 3.11
C ILE A 297 -22.90 -4.14 4.21
N CYS A 298 -22.53 -2.88 3.99
CA CYS A 298 -22.62 -1.78 4.93
C CYS A 298 -23.76 -0.80 4.57
N HIS A 299 -24.85 -1.27 3.96
CA HIS A 299 -25.91 -0.43 3.38
C HIS A 299 -26.64 0.50 4.37
N GLN A 300 -26.56 0.22 5.68
CA GLN A 300 -27.14 1.05 6.75
C GLN A 300 -26.10 1.94 7.45
N ASN A 301 -24.81 1.76 7.16
CA ASN A 301 -23.76 2.50 7.82
C ASN A 301 -23.39 3.75 7.01
N ASP A 302 -22.88 4.75 7.70
CA ASP A 302 -22.27 5.93 7.10
C ASP A 302 -20.86 5.57 6.58
N ILE A 303 -20.69 5.57 5.26
CA ILE A 303 -19.45 5.18 4.57
C ILE A 303 -18.71 6.42 4.11
N ALA A 304 -17.47 6.57 4.55
CA ALA A 304 -16.56 7.61 4.09
C ALA A 304 -15.56 7.05 3.08
N GLU A 305 -15.50 7.68 1.93
CA GLU A 305 -14.44 7.51 0.94
C GLU A 305 -13.37 8.57 1.19
N VAL A 306 -12.10 8.18 1.15
CA VAL A 306 -10.98 9.08 1.41
C VAL A 306 -10.36 9.52 0.09
N ASP A 307 -10.22 10.82 -0.10
CA ASP A 307 -9.52 11.36 -1.27
C ASP A 307 -8.08 10.91 -1.31
N GLU A 308 -7.60 10.56 -2.53
CA GLU A 308 -6.28 9.97 -2.71
C GLU A 308 -6.04 8.79 -1.73
N SER A 309 -7.03 7.88 -1.64
CA SER A 309 -7.08 6.76 -0.68
C SER A 309 -5.81 5.90 -0.64
N ILE A 310 -5.05 5.86 -1.73
CA ILE A 310 -3.73 5.20 -1.81
C ILE A 310 -2.73 5.73 -0.77
N TYR A 311 -2.84 7.00 -0.38
CA TYR A 311 -1.95 7.64 0.59
C TYR A 311 -2.54 7.70 2.02
N ALA A 312 -3.74 7.18 2.23
CA ALA A 312 -4.43 7.31 3.52
C ALA A 312 -3.58 6.76 4.67
N ASN A 313 -3.04 5.56 4.53
CA ASN A 313 -2.22 4.94 5.57
C ASN A 313 -0.96 5.75 5.88
N VAL A 314 -0.17 6.08 4.86
CA VAL A 314 1.11 6.79 5.07
C VAL A 314 0.93 8.19 5.63
N ARG A 315 -0.17 8.90 5.27
CA ARG A 315 -0.53 10.17 5.88
C ARG A 315 -0.90 10.00 7.36
N GLY A 316 -1.71 9.00 7.66
CA GLY A 316 -2.09 8.69 9.04
C GLY A 316 -0.90 8.24 9.89
N PHE A 317 0.08 7.53 9.30
CA PHE A 317 1.32 7.18 9.99
C PHE A 317 2.11 8.42 10.40
N MET A 318 2.25 9.40 9.49
CA MET A 318 2.90 10.67 9.82
C MET A 318 2.14 11.41 10.94
N ILE A 319 0.82 11.46 10.88
CA ILE A 319 -0.02 12.06 11.93
C ILE A 319 0.20 11.35 13.28
N ALA A 320 0.21 10.02 13.28
CA ALA A 320 0.46 9.22 14.49
C ALA A 320 1.84 9.53 15.10
N GLY A 321 2.87 9.59 14.28
CA GLY A 321 4.23 9.94 14.71
C GLY A 321 4.32 11.33 15.29
N GLU A 322 3.74 12.33 14.62
CA GLU A 322 3.70 13.71 15.10
C GLU A 322 2.97 13.84 16.46
N GLN A 323 1.89 13.10 16.66
CA GLN A 323 1.19 13.07 17.96
C GLN A 323 2.04 12.40 19.05
N LYS A 324 2.78 11.35 18.69
CA LYS A 324 3.62 10.62 19.64
C LYS A 324 4.84 11.40 20.11
N VAL A 325 5.45 12.21 19.27
CA VAL A 325 6.63 13.03 19.63
C VAL A 325 6.27 14.33 20.35
N ARG A 326 4.99 14.74 20.34
CA ARG A 326 4.50 15.90 21.10
C ARG A 326 4.17 15.59 22.56
N LYS A 327 3.98 14.30 22.88
CA LYS A 327 3.76 13.80 24.25
C LYS A 327 5.07 13.49 24.95
#